data_3136bb26345bf984a900946f79ebf695
#
_entry.id   3136bb26345bf984a900946f79ebf695
#
_cell.length_a   1.000
_cell.length_b   1.000
_cell.length_c   1.000
_cell.angle_alpha   90.00
_cell.angle_beta   90.00
_cell.angle_gamma   90.00
#
_symmetry.space_group_name_H-M   'P 1'
#
loop_
_entity.id
_entity.type
_entity.pdbx_description
1 polymer ?
#
loop_
_entity_poly.entity_id
_entity_poly.type
_entity_poly.pdbx_seq_one_letter_code
_entity_poly.pdbx_strand_id
1 'polypeptide(L)'
;MVWSHLHPALIHFTVGFGLFYFLWDLGQLSGKRPLSLPGERFFGEGIAGLFLIGVASGWVALANDQILQNGGHRIFLGTIHGGMGLLLLAGATGRALSGFRPQKKGVRHFLVGLDLGLLLLLLGTAILGERLVFLQGLGLSGVVF
;
A
#
# COMPACT_ATOMS: atom_id res chain seq x y z
N MET A 1 -4.95 -16.73 -16.31
CA MET A 1 -5.25 -17.30 -14.97
C MET A 1 -4.14 -17.12 -13.92
N VAL A 2 -2.86 -16.99 -14.28
CA VAL A 2 -1.75 -16.79 -13.31
C VAL A 2 -1.81 -15.42 -12.61
N TRP A 3 -2.26 -14.37 -13.29
CA TRP A 3 -2.25 -13.00 -12.81
C TRP A 3 -3.20 -12.71 -11.64
N SER A 4 -4.34 -13.40 -11.57
CA SER A 4 -5.30 -13.24 -10.46
C SER A 4 -4.76 -13.74 -9.11
N HIS A 5 -3.86 -14.72 -9.13
CA HIS A 5 -3.21 -15.24 -7.92
C HIS A 5 -1.95 -14.49 -7.55
N LEU A 6 -1.33 -13.81 -8.52
CA LEU A 6 -0.09 -13.08 -8.29
C LEU A 6 -0.32 -11.82 -7.45
N HIS A 7 -1.44 -11.12 -7.66
CA HIS A 7 -1.75 -9.90 -6.93
C HIS A 7 -1.85 -10.13 -5.41
N PRO A 8 -2.65 -11.10 -4.89
CA PRO A 8 -2.69 -11.37 -3.45
C PRO A 8 -1.31 -11.70 -2.86
N ALA A 9 -0.49 -12.47 -3.57
CA ALA A 9 0.86 -12.81 -3.11
C ALA A 9 1.75 -11.56 -3.01
N LEU A 10 1.77 -10.71 -4.04
CA LEU A 10 2.55 -9.47 -4.08
C LEU A 10 2.11 -8.49 -2.99
N ILE A 11 0.80 -8.41 -2.73
CA ILE A 11 0.25 -7.49 -1.72
C ILE A 11 0.73 -7.83 -0.31
N HIS A 12 0.90 -9.09 0.06
CA HIS A 12 1.42 -9.46 1.38
C HIS A 12 2.83 -8.87 1.61
N PHE A 13 3.70 -8.92 0.60
CA PHE A 13 5.02 -8.27 0.68
C PHE A 13 4.88 -6.75 0.77
N THR A 14 4.05 -6.15 -0.07
CA THR A 14 3.84 -4.70 -0.09
C THR A 14 3.31 -4.19 1.25
N VAL A 15 2.33 -4.88 1.85
CA VAL A 15 1.77 -4.54 3.17
C VAL A 15 2.81 -4.72 4.26
N GLY A 16 3.53 -5.85 4.29
CA GLY A 16 4.54 -6.12 5.31
C GLY A 16 5.68 -5.11 5.29
N PHE A 17 6.24 -4.83 4.13
CA PHE A 17 7.30 -3.84 3.98
C PHE A 17 6.80 -2.41 4.19
N GLY A 18 5.59 -2.07 3.75
CA GLY A 18 4.97 -0.77 3.97
C GLY A 18 4.74 -0.51 5.46
N LEU A 19 4.21 -1.50 6.19
CA LEU A 19 4.03 -1.43 7.64
C LEU A 19 5.37 -1.19 8.35
N PHE A 20 6.39 -1.97 8.01
CA PHE A 20 7.72 -1.80 8.58
C PHE A 20 8.28 -0.41 8.29
N TYR A 21 8.15 0.08 7.05
CA TYR A 21 8.64 1.40 6.66
C TYR A 21 7.98 2.52 7.45
N PHE A 22 6.65 2.57 7.53
CA PHE A 22 5.97 3.65 8.24
C PHE A 22 6.23 3.62 9.75
N LEU A 23 6.32 2.44 10.36
CA LEU A 23 6.69 2.32 11.77
C LEU A 23 8.15 2.75 12.02
N TRP A 24 9.05 2.39 11.12
CA TRP A 24 10.43 2.83 11.17
C TRP A 24 10.54 4.36 11.06
N ASP A 25 9.86 4.95 10.08
CA ASP A 25 9.89 6.39 9.83
C ASP A 25 9.30 7.18 11.00
N LEU A 26 8.18 6.73 11.56
CA LEU A 26 7.62 7.28 12.80
C LEU A 26 8.63 7.20 13.96
N GLY A 27 9.37 6.11 14.09
CA GLY A 27 10.44 5.96 15.06
C GLY A 27 11.54 7.00 14.88
N GLN A 28 11.96 7.26 13.64
CA GLN A 28 12.95 8.30 13.29
C GLN A 28 12.42 9.70 13.62
N LEU A 29 11.19 9.99 13.23
CA LEU A 29 10.55 11.28 13.48
C LEU A 29 10.32 11.54 14.98
N SER A 30 10.23 10.51 15.83
CA SER A 30 10.11 10.66 17.28
C SER A 30 11.38 11.22 17.95
N GLY A 31 12.51 11.28 17.23
CA GLY A 31 13.76 11.87 17.72
C GLY A 31 14.58 10.98 18.64
N LYS A 32 14.20 9.72 18.80
CA LYS A 32 14.90 8.79 19.69
C LYS A 32 16.18 8.19 19.07
N ARG A 33 16.36 8.31 17.76
CA ARG A 33 17.60 7.91 17.07
C ARG A 33 17.79 8.73 15.77
N PRO A 34 18.84 9.54 15.67
CA PRO A 34 19.26 10.10 14.39
C PRO A 34 20.00 9.00 13.62
N LEU A 35 19.31 8.20 12.86
CA LEU A 35 19.92 7.30 11.90
C LEU A 35 19.80 7.93 10.51
N SER A 36 20.79 8.73 10.14
CA SER A 36 21.05 9.04 8.74
C SER A 36 21.76 7.84 8.10
N LEU A 37 20.98 6.81 7.76
CA LEU A 37 21.51 5.71 6.97
C LEU A 37 21.57 6.17 5.49
N PRO A 38 22.68 5.98 4.79
CA PRO A 38 22.76 6.26 3.34
C PRO A 38 21.69 5.52 2.52
N GLY A 39 21.08 4.47 3.11
CA GLY A 39 20.03 3.67 2.48
C GLY A 39 18.59 4.15 2.71
N GLU A 40 18.35 5.16 3.56
CA GLU A 40 16.96 5.58 3.89
C GLU A 40 16.19 6.05 2.65
N ARG A 41 16.82 6.84 1.80
CA ARG A 41 16.22 7.28 0.55
C ARG A 41 15.93 6.11 -0.38
N PHE A 42 16.90 5.21 -0.55
CA PHE A 42 16.76 4.01 -1.37
C PHE A 42 15.64 3.11 -0.84
N PHE A 43 15.51 3.00 0.48
CA PHE A 43 14.44 2.24 1.12
C PHE A 43 13.07 2.85 0.85
N GLY A 44 12.92 4.18 0.99
CA GLY A 44 11.67 4.88 0.68
C GLY A 44 11.28 4.77 -0.79
N GLU A 45 12.24 4.90 -1.71
CA GLU A 45 12.02 4.72 -3.15
C GLU A 45 11.62 3.27 -3.47
N GLY A 46 12.26 2.29 -2.81
CA GLY A 46 11.92 0.87 -2.92
C GLY A 46 10.49 0.56 -2.48
N ILE A 47 10.04 1.15 -1.37
CA ILE A 47 8.66 1.03 -0.89
C ILE A 47 7.67 1.66 -1.86
N ALA A 48 7.95 2.84 -2.40
CA ALA A 48 7.11 3.45 -3.43
C ALA A 48 7.02 2.57 -4.69
N GLY A 49 8.13 1.93 -5.07
CA GLY A 49 8.16 0.94 -6.15
C GLY A 49 7.31 -0.29 -5.88
N LEU A 50 7.33 -0.82 -4.65
CA LEU A 50 6.46 -1.94 -4.24
C LEU A 50 4.97 -1.56 -4.28
N PHE A 51 4.60 -0.35 -3.82
CA PHE A 51 3.23 0.14 -3.95
C PHE A 51 2.81 0.29 -5.41
N LEU A 52 3.69 0.76 -6.30
CA LEU A 52 3.43 0.84 -7.73
C LEU A 52 3.14 -0.54 -8.33
N ILE A 53 3.96 -1.54 -8.01
CA ILE A 53 3.77 -2.92 -8.47
C ILE A 53 2.46 -3.48 -7.91
N GLY A 54 2.17 -3.24 -6.62
CA GLY A 54 0.92 -3.64 -5.97
C GLY A 54 -0.32 -3.06 -6.67
N VAL A 55 -0.32 -1.76 -6.92
CA VAL A 55 -1.41 -1.07 -7.63
C VAL A 55 -1.56 -1.59 -9.06
N ALA A 56 -0.46 -1.68 -9.82
CA ALA A 56 -0.49 -2.17 -11.20
C ALA A 56 -1.02 -3.60 -11.29
N SER A 57 -0.54 -4.51 -10.40
CA SER A 57 -1.03 -5.89 -10.36
C SER A 57 -2.52 -5.98 -9.98
N GLY A 58 -3.00 -5.09 -9.08
CA GLY A 58 -4.41 -4.98 -8.71
C GLY A 58 -5.30 -4.57 -9.89
N TRP A 59 -4.88 -3.58 -10.68
CA TRP A 59 -5.60 -3.18 -11.88
C TRP A 59 -5.63 -4.29 -12.94
N VAL A 60 -4.54 -5.01 -13.13
CA VAL A 60 -4.50 -6.17 -14.03
C VAL A 60 -5.43 -7.27 -13.52
N ALA A 61 -5.45 -7.55 -12.22
CA ALA A 61 -6.36 -8.53 -11.63
C ALA A 61 -7.82 -8.13 -11.82
N LEU A 62 -8.16 -6.87 -11.55
CA LEU A 62 -9.50 -6.31 -11.76
C LEU A 62 -9.96 -6.42 -13.21
N ALA A 63 -9.11 -6.09 -14.17
CA ALA A 63 -9.42 -6.13 -15.59
C ALA A 63 -9.67 -7.56 -16.10
N ASN A 64 -9.07 -8.57 -15.46
CA ASN A 64 -9.20 -9.97 -15.85
C ASN A 64 -10.23 -10.77 -15.02
N ASP A 65 -10.87 -10.14 -14.02
CA ASP A 65 -11.83 -10.83 -13.16
C ASP A 65 -13.24 -10.78 -13.74
N GLN A 66 -13.70 -11.93 -14.27
CA GLN A 66 -15.04 -12.08 -14.84
C GLN A 66 -16.16 -11.90 -13.79
N ILE A 67 -15.86 -12.10 -12.50
CA ILE A 67 -16.83 -11.95 -11.41
C ILE A 67 -17.17 -10.46 -11.20
N LEU A 68 -16.21 -9.56 -11.45
CA LEU A 68 -16.45 -8.12 -11.39
C LEU A 68 -17.39 -7.63 -12.48
N GLN A 69 -17.39 -8.27 -13.64
CA GLN A 69 -18.23 -7.88 -14.77
C GLN A 69 -19.72 -8.07 -14.49
N ASN A 70 -20.09 -8.88 -13.48
CA ASN A 70 -21.46 -9.29 -13.18
C ASN A 70 -22.06 -8.78 -11.85
N GLY A 71 -21.32 -7.98 -11.06
CA GLY A 71 -21.79 -7.59 -9.74
C GLY A 71 -21.48 -6.15 -9.32
N GLY A 72 -22.49 -5.26 -9.34
CA GLY A 72 -22.32 -3.83 -9.03
C GLY A 72 -21.66 -3.52 -7.67
N HIS A 73 -22.01 -4.26 -6.61
CA HIS A 73 -21.41 -4.05 -5.28
C HIS A 73 -19.91 -4.41 -5.22
N ARG A 74 -19.51 -5.45 -5.94
CA ARG A 74 -18.11 -5.88 -6.01
C ARG A 74 -17.24 -4.90 -6.80
N ILE A 75 -17.79 -4.32 -7.87
CA ILE A 75 -17.14 -3.25 -8.63
C ILE A 75 -16.89 -2.04 -7.72
N PHE A 76 -17.88 -1.64 -6.93
CA PHE A 76 -17.77 -0.53 -6.01
C PHE A 76 -16.65 -0.74 -4.97
N LEU A 77 -16.63 -1.90 -4.31
CA LEU A 77 -15.58 -2.21 -3.32
C LEU A 77 -14.20 -2.33 -3.96
N GLY A 78 -14.09 -2.91 -5.15
CA GLY A 78 -12.85 -2.97 -5.91
C GLY A 78 -12.32 -1.59 -6.30
N THR A 79 -13.22 -0.67 -6.69
CA THR A 79 -12.86 0.71 -7.01
C THR A 79 -12.37 1.46 -5.77
N ILE A 80 -13.03 1.29 -4.61
CA ILE A 80 -12.56 1.88 -3.34
C ILE A 80 -11.18 1.34 -2.98
N HIS A 81 -10.99 0.03 -3.02
CA HIS A 81 -9.71 -0.60 -2.73
C HIS A 81 -8.59 -0.08 -3.66
N GLY A 82 -8.86 -0.02 -4.96
CA GLY A 82 -7.93 0.54 -5.94
C GLY A 82 -7.62 2.02 -5.72
N GLY A 83 -8.64 2.82 -5.37
CA GLY A 83 -8.48 4.23 -5.02
C GLY A 83 -7.61 4.43 -3.78
N MET A 84 -7.81 3.63 -2.73
CA MET A 84 -6.97 3.64 -1.53
C MET A 84 -5.52 3.25 -1.86
N GLY A 85 -5.31 2.27 -2.75
CA GLY A 85 -3.99 1.89 -3.25
C GLY A 85 -3.28 3.04 -3.97
N LEU A 86 -3.98 3.79 -4.82
CA LEU A 86 -3.44 4.97 -5.48
C LEU A 86 -3.07 6.08 -4.49
N LEU A 87 -3.88 6.32 -3.47
CA LEU A 87 -3.58 7.29 -2.41
C LEU A 87 -2.34 6.88 -1.62
N LEU A 88 -2.20 5.59 -1.31
CA LEU A 88 -1.00 5.04 -0.66
C LEU A 88 0.24 5.24 -1.52
N LEU A 89 0.15 4.94 -2.82
CA LEU A 89 1.26 5.14 -3.76
C LEU A 89 1.66 6.62 -3.82
N ALA A 90 0.70 7.53 -3.97
CA ALA A 90 0.97 8.97 -4.02
C ALA A 90 1.59 9.47 -2.70
N GLY A 91 1.03 9.05 -1.56
CA GLY A 91 1.54 9.43 -0.24
C GLY A 91 2.94 8.88 0.04
N ALA A 92 3.19 7.61 -0.24
CA ALA A 92 4.51 6.99 -0.07
C ALA A 92 5.55 7.63 -1.00
N THR A 93 5.19 7.92 -2.25
CA THR A 93 6.07 8.64 -3.19
C THR A 93 6.37 10.06 -2.68
N GLY A 94 5.36 10.82 -2.26
CA GLY A 94 5.55 12.14 -1.68
C GLY A 94 6.42 12.11 -0.43
N ARG A 95 6.25 11.08 0.42
CA ARG A 95 7.07 10.88 1.61
C ARG A 95 8.53 10.56 1.25
N ALA A 96 8.76 9.67 0.29
CA ALA A 96 10.11 9.35 -0.20
C ALA A 96 10.82 10.58 -0.79
N LEU A 97 10.10 11.41 -1.57
CA LEU A 97 10.63 12.63 -2.16
C LEU A 97 10.90 13.74 -1.13
N SER A 98 10.14 13.80 -0.02
CA SER A 98 10.35 14.80 1.04
C SER A 98 11.69 14.63 1.75
N GLY A 99 12.31 13.47 1.62
CA GLY A 99 13.62 13.13 2.15
C GLY A 99 13.67 13.09 3.69
N PHE A 100 14.78 12.57 4.19
CA PHE A 100 15.05 12.42 5.63
C PHE A 100 15.92 13.59 6.17
N ARG A 101 15.81 14.78 5.58
CA ARG A 101 16.56 15.94 6.06
C ARG A 101 16.04 16.40 7.42
N PRO A 102 16.90 16.96 8.29
CA PRO A 102 16.46 17.54 9.55
C PRO A 102 15.41 18.62 9.26
N GLN A 103 14.18 18.36 9.67
CA GLN A 103 13.02 19.17 9.37
C GLN A 103 12.77 20.20 10.48
N LYS A 104 12.30 21.40 10.11
CA LYS A 104 11.75 22.35 11.07
C LYS A 104 10.64 21.68 11.89
N LYS A 105 10.47 22.08 13.16
CA LYS A 105 9.51 21.46 14.10
C LYS A 105 8.09 21.30 13.51
N GLY A 106 7.58 22.31 12.80
CA GLY A 106 6.24 22.22 12.16
C GLY A 106 6.15 21.19 11.05
N VAL A 107 7.18 21.10 10.21
CA VAL A 107 7.25 20.09 9.12
C VAL A 107 7.30 18.68 9.70
N ARG A 108 8.05 18.49 10.80
CA ARG A 108 8.13 17.20 11.48
C ARG A 108 6.76 16.74 11.99
N HIS A 109 5.95 17.59 12.62
CA HIS A 109 4.61 17.21 13.06
C HIS A 109 3.70 16.85 11.89
N PHE A 110 3.80 17.60 10.79
CA PHE A 110 3.07 17.27 9.57
C PHE A 110 3.46 15.89 9.02
N LEU A 111 4.75 15.57 8.96
CA LEU A 111 5.23 14.26 8.48
C LEU A 111 4.79 13.11 9.40
N VAL A 112 4.81 13.30 10.72
CA VAL A 112 4.25 12.30 11.67
C VAL A 112 2.77 12.06 11.40
N GLY A 113 1.99 13.13 11.21
CA GLY A 113 0.57 13.00 10.87
C GLY A 113 0.35 12.29 9.53
N LEU A 114 1.17 12.60 8.53
CA LEU A 114 1.13 11.95 7.22
C LEU A 114 1.42 10.45 7.34
N ASP A 115 2.50 10.05 8.03
CA ASP A 115 2.88 8.65 8.18
C ASP A 115 1.83 7.85 8.96
N LEU A 116 1.24 8.44 10.02
CA LEU A 116 0.12 7.83 10.74
C LEU A 116 -1.09 7.66 9.82
N GLY A 117 -1.42 8.66 9.02
CA GLY A 117 -2.50 8.58 8.03
C GLY A 117 -2.26 7.50 6.98
N LEU A 118 -1.04 7.40 6.45
CA LEU A 118 -0.65 6.37 5.49
C LEU A 118 -0.66 4.98 6.11
N LEU A 119 -0.25 4.84 7.37
CA LEU A 119 -0.32 3.58 8.10
C LEU A 119 -1.77 3.10 8.28
N LEU A 120 -2.68 3.99 8.70
CA LEU A 120 -4.10 3.68 8.82
C LEU A 120 -4.73 3.34 7.47
N LEU A 121 -4.36 4.07 6.43
CA LEU A 121 -4.83 3.81 5.07
C LEU A 121 -4.32 2.45 4.56
N LEU A 122 -3.07 2.08 4.85
CA LEU A 122 -2.49 0.78 4.51
C LEU A 122 -3.27 -0.37 5.19
N LEU A 123 -3.53 -0.25 6.48
CA LEU A 123 -4.30 -1.24 7.23
C LEU A 123 -5.73 -1.37 6.69
N GLY A 124 -6.41 -0.24 6.43
CA GLY A 124 -7.75 -0.23 5.83
C GLY A 124 -7.77 -0.87 4.45
N THR A 125 -6.77 -0.58 3.60
CA THR A 125 -6.63 -1.17 2.27
C THR A 125 -6.38 -2.68 2.35
N ALA A 126 -5.54 -3.14 3.29
CA ALA A 126 -5.26 -4.55 3.51
C ALA A 126 -6.53 -5.31 3.95
N ILE A 127 -7.27 -4.79 4.93
CA ILE A 127 -8.53 -5.38 5.41
C ILE A 127 -9.56 -5.46 4.29
N LEU A 128 -9.71 -4.40 3.50
CA LEU A 128 -10.65 -4.40 2.38
C LEU A 128 -10.23 -5.38 1.29
N GLY A 129 -8.93 -5.46 0.98
CA GLY A 129 -8.38 -6.42 0.03
C GLY A 129 -8.59 -7.87 0.48
N GLU A 130 -8.38 -8.16 1.76
CA GLU A 130 -8.68 -9.47 2.35
C GLU A 130 -10.16 -9.85 2.17
N ARG A 131 -11.08 -8.93 2.48
CA ARG A 131 -12.51 -9.15 2.27
C ARG A 131 -12.87 -9.42 0.81
N LEU A 132 -12.27 -8.69 -0.12
CA LEU A 132 -12.48 -8.89 -1.54
C LEU A 132 -12.01 -10.27 -2.00
N VAL A 133 -10.88 -10.75 -1.51
CA VAL A 133 -10.32 -12.07 -1.89
C VAL A 133 -11.08 -13.20 -1.20
N PHE A 134 -11.17 -13.19 0.12
CA PHE A 134 -11.65 -14.36 0.88
C PHE A 134 -13.17 -14.42 1.02
N LEU A 135 -13.86 -13.29 1.15
CA LEU A 135 -15.31 -13.31 1.33
C LEU A 135 -16.08 -13.20 0.01
N GLN A 136 -15.48 -12.61 -1.03
CA GLN A 136 -16.14 -12.41 -2.30
C GLN A 136 -15.52 -13.21 -3.45
N GLY A 137 -14.45 -13.95 -3.19
CA GLY A 137 -13.77 -14.81 -4.16
C GLY A 137 -13.08 -14.06 -5.30
N LEU A 138 -12.85 -12.75 -5.16
CA LEU A 138 -12.11 -11.98 -6.17
C LEU A 138 -10.65 -12.43 -6.21
N GLY A 139 -10.17 -12.74 -7.40
CA GLY A 139 -8.81 -13.24 -7.59
C GLY A 139 -8.67 -14.76 -7.38
N LEU A 140 -9.73 -15.46 -6.99
CA LEU A 140 -9.74 -16.93 -6.84
C LEU A 140 -10.51 -17.63 -7.97
N SER A 141 -10.84 -16.91 -9.05
CA SER A 141 -11.52 -17.48 -10.20
C SER A 141 -10.67 -18.61 -10.80
N GLY A 142 -11.17 -19.85 -10.65
CA GLY A 142 -10.49 -21.08 -11.10
C GLY A 142 -10.05 -22.03 -9.98
N VAL A 143 -10.20 -21.66 -8.71
CA VAL A 143 -10.07 -22.58 -7.58
C VAL A 143 -11.47 -23.11 -7.25
N VAL A 144 -11.75 -24.31 -7.67
CA VAL A 144 -12.94 -25.08 -7.22
C VAL A 144 -12.56 -25.68 -5.87
N PHE A 145 -13.18 -25.20 -4.78
CA PHE A 145 -13.12 -25.84 -3.48
C PHE A 145 -14.15 -26.97 -3.42
#